data_6b4453f9e097e42b6fc592e145297c72
#
_entry.id   6b4453f9e097e42b6fc592e145297c72
#
_cell.length_a   1.000
_cell.length_b   1.000
_cell.length_c   1.000
_cell.angle_alpha   90.00
_cell.angle_beta   90.00
_cell.angle_gamma   90.00
#
_symmetry.space_group_name_H-M   'P 1'
#
loop_
_entity.id
_entity.type
_entity.pdbx_description
1 polymer ?
#
loop_
_entity_poly.entity_id
_entity_poly.type
_entity_poly.pdbx_seq_one_letter_code
_entity_poly.pdbx_strand_id
1 'polypeptide(L)'
;MKRAVELSALSLDATSKRGPFGTVIAYNGEIVAEATNEVMKNNDPTCHGEVNCIRKACEKLQTYDLSGAVLYTSSEPCPMCLSACVWANITKVYYANTAVQAGDIGFKDDHIYQWLKGDKSVLTLSLEHHPNEMAEDVFKKYKEQGTIY
;
A
#
# COMPACT_ATOMS: atom_id res chain seq x y z
N MET A 1 -3.69 16.71 -1.07
CA MET A 1 -3.09 16.52 -2.42
C MET A 1 -1.79 17.31 -2.62
N LYS A 2 -1.73 18.65 -2.53
CA LYS A 2 -0.50 19.42 -2.74
C LYS A 2 0.71 18.82 -2.00
N ARG A 3 0.57 18.53 -0.71
CA ARG A 3 1.66 17.96 0.11
C ARG A 3 2.14 16.59 -0.39
N ALA A 4 1.25 15.71 -0.86
CA ALA A 4 1.64 14.42 -1.44
C ALA A 4 2.51 14.59 -2.71
N VAL A 5 2.17 15.57 -3.56
CA VAL A 5 2.96 15.91 -4.75
C VAL A 5 4.31 16.52 -4.36
N GLU A 6 4.38 17.40 -3.37
CA GLU A 6 5.65 17.95 -2.86
C GLU A 6 6.59 16.82 -2.37
N LEU A 7 6.03 15.82 -1.66
CA LEU A 7 6.79 14.67 -1.20
C LEU A 7 7.31 13.82 -2.37
N SER A 8 6.53 13.65 -3.43
CA SER A 8 6.98 12.91 -4.61
C SER A 8 8.17 13.57 -5.30
N ALA A 9 8.26 14.90 -5.26
CA ALA A 9 9.37 15.65 -5.83
C ALA A 9 10.72 15.41 -5.13
N LEU A 10 10.74 14.85 -3.93
CA LEU A 10 11.98 14.47 -3.24
C LEU A 10 12.76 13.37 -3.99
N SER A 11 12.12 12.65 -4.90
CA SER A 11 12.78 11.67 -5.79
C SER A 11 13.68 12.32 -6.84
N LEU A 12 13.47 13.60 -7.14
CA LEU A 12 14.26 14.34 -8.15
C LEU A 12 15.70 14.59 -7.67
N ASP A 13 15.96 14.49 -6.38
CA ASP A 13 17.32 14.39 -5.86
C ASP A 13 17.83 12.95 -6.10
N ALA A 14 18.78 12.81 -7.02
CA ALA A 14 19.35 11.52 -7.41
C ALA A 14 20.00 10.75 -6.24
N THR A 15 20.39 11.43 -5.17
CA THR A 15 20.99 10.82 -3.98
C THR A 15 19.93 10.26 -3.01
N SER A 16 18.67 10.64 -3.18
CA SER A 16 17.57 10.32 -2.26
C SER A 16 17.19 8.84 -2.22
N LYS A 17 17.47 8.07 -3.30
CA LYS A 17 17.05 6.68 -3.50
C LYS A 17 15.55 6.46 -3.26
N ARG A 18 14.72 7.45 -3.65
CA ARG A 18 13.26 7.40 -3.54
C ARG A 18 12.61 7.25 -4.91
N GLY A 19 11.49 6.54 -4.97
CA GLY A 19 10.59 6.59 -6.12
C GLY A 19 9.73 7.87 -6.11
N PRO A 20 9.18 8.30 -7.28
CA PRO A 20 8.44 9.55 -7.44
C PRO A 20 7.00 9.48 -6.90
N PHE A 21 6.84 8.90 -5.72
CA PHE A 21 5.55 8.67 -5.09
C PHE A 21 5.54 9.20 -3.66
N GLY A 22 4.64 10.13 -3.39
CA GLY A 22 4.46 10.74 -2.08
C GLY A 22 3.04 10.56 -1.59
N THR A 23 2.87 10.29 -0.31
CA THR A 23 1.59 9.98 0.30
C THR A 23 1.41 10.72 1.62
N VAL A 24 0.18 11.13 1.89
CA VAL A 24 -0.24 11.81 3.12
C VAL A 24 -1.53 11.15 3.61
N ILE A 25 -1.62 10.89 4.90
CA ILE A 25 -2.87 10.52 5.57
C ILE A 25 -3.30 11.66 6.47
N ALA A 26 -4.56 12.08 6.29
CA ALA A 26 -5.24 13.05 7.14
C ALA A 26 -6.33 12.37 7.97
N TYR A 27 -6.45 12.75 9.22
CA TYR A 27 -7.49 12.30 10.15
C TYR A 27 -8.03 13.48 10.94
N ASN A 28 -9.35 13.63 11.02
CA ASN A 28 -10.01 14.78 11.67
C ASN A 28 -9.50 16.14 11.19
N GLY A 29 -9.19 16.28 9.89
CA GLY A 29 -8.72 17.53 9.29
C GLY A 29 -7.23 17.82 9.45
N GLU A 30 -6.48 16.98 10.17
CA GLU A 30 -5.04 17.14 10.40
C GLU A 30 -4.23 16.06 9.68
N ILE A 31 -3.04 16.41 9.23
CA ILE A 31 -2.07 15.45 8.68
C ILE A 31 -1.50 14.62 9.84
N VAL A 32 -1.77 13.33 9.83
CA VAL A 32 -1.27 12.39 10.84
C VAL A 32 -0.03 11.64 10.39
N ALA A 33 0.14 11.44 9.08
CA ALA A 33 1.33 10.78 8.54
C ALA A 33 1.69 11.30 7.14
N GLU A 34 2.99 11.26 6.83
CA GLU A 34 3.56 11.57 5.52
C GLU A 34 4.63 10.54 5.18
N ALA A 35 4.69 10.11 3.93
CA ALA A 35 5.69 9.15 3.47
C ALA A 35 6.00 9.29 1.98
N THR A 36 7.09 8.69 1.58
CA THR A 36 7.52 8.52 0.19
C THR A 36 7.76 7.06 -0.12
N ASN A 37 7.89 6.73 -1.41
CA ASN A 37 8.41 5.43 -1.82
C ASN A 37 9.90 5.33 -1.43
N GLU A 38 10.24 4.33 -0.63
CA GLU A 38 11.59 4.09 -0.10
C GLU A 38 12.10 2.67 -0.40
N VAL A 39 11.58 2.03 -1.45
CA VAL A 39 11.97 0.67 -1.88
C VAL A 39 13.49 0.53 -1.99
N MET A 40 14.12 1.40 -2.77
CA MET A 40 15.58 1.35 -2.97
C MET A 40 16.37 1.73 -1.72
N LYS A 41 15.84 2.62 -0.89
CA LYS A 41 16.50 3.07 0.33
C LYS A 41 16.56 1.98 1.38
N ASN A 42 15.48 1.20 1.51
CA ASN A 42 15.31 0.19 2.55
C ASN A 42 15.57 -1.24 2.04
N ASN A 43 15.83 -1.43 0.73
CA ASN A 43 15.88 -2.74 0.08
C ASN A 43 14.63 -3.59 0.39
N ASP A 44 13.45 -2.96 0.42
CA ASP A 44 12.18 -3.59 0.72
C ASP A 44 11.16 -3.22 -0.37
N PRO A 45 10.73 -4.18 -1.22
CA PRO A 45 9.78 -3.92 -2.31
C PRO A 45 8.39 -3.49 -1.82
N THR A 46 8.07 -3.67 -0.55
CA THR A 46 6.79 -3.26 0.03
C THR A 46 6.79 -1.82 0.54
N CYS A 47 7.94 -1.14 0.60
CA CYS A 47 8.08 0.24 1.06
C CYS A 47 7.56 1.29 0.07
N HIS A 48 6.34 1.07 -0.48
CA HIS A 48 5.62 2.09 -1.22
C HIS A 48 5.15 3.22 -0.30
N GLY A 49 4.92 4.41 -0.86
CA GLY A 49 4.53 5.60 -0.11
C GLY A 49 3.28 5.38 0.74
N GLU A 50 2.25 4.75 0.18
CA GLU A 50 0.98 4.46 0.86
C GLU A 50 1.17 3.50 2.03
N VAL A 51 1.90 2.38 1.82
CA VAL A 51 2.18 1.38 2.87
C VAL A 51 2.98 2.01 4.00
N ASN A 52 4.02 2.78 3.67
CA ASN A 52 4.82 3.50 4.66
C ASN A 52 3.98 4.52 5.44
N CYS A 53 3.07 5.20 4.75
CA CYS A 53 2.19 6.20 5.37
C CYS A 53 1.17 5.55 6.32
N ILE A 54 0.57 4.41 5.92
CA ILE A 54 -0.33 3.62 6.77
C ILE A 54 0.40 3.16 8.03
N ARG A 55 1.61 2.59 7.91
CA ARG A 55 2.43 2.17 9.06
C ARG A 55 2.66 3.31 10.06
N LYS A 56 3.07 4.48 9.57
CA LYS A 56 3.29 5.67 10.39
C LYS A 56 2.00 6.19 11.03
N ALA A 57 0.88 6.18 10.31
CA ALA A 57 -0.40 6.59 10.85
C ALA A 57 -0.86 5.65 11.97
N CYS A 58 -0.78 4.34 11.76
CA CYS A 58 -1.11 3.32 12.76
C CYS A 58 -0.24 3.46 14.02
N GLU A 59 1.07 3.68 13.85
CA GLU A 59 2.01 3.92 14.95
C GLU A 59 1.63 5.19 15.71
N LYS A 60 1.40 6.31 15.02
CA LYS A 60 1.05 7.59 15.66
C LYS A 60 -0.27 7.53 16.40
N LEU A 61 -1.28 6.88 15.81
CA LEU A 61 -2.63 6.79 16.37
C LEU A 61 -2.81 5.60 17.32
N GLN A 62 -1.80 4.71 17.44
CA GLN A 62 -1.82 3.50 18.26
C GLN A 62 -3.02 2.59 17.96
N THR A 63 -3.35 2.47 16.66
CA THR A 63 -4.43 1.62 16.16
C THR A 63 -4.10 1.06 14.77
N TYR A 64 -4.61 -0.11 14.42
CA TYR A 64 -4.60 -0.64 13.06
C TYR A 64 -5.82 -0.17 12.24
N ASP A 65 -6.86 0.31 12.90
CA ASP A 65 -8.09 0.79 12.27
C ASP A 65 -7.99 2.31 12.00
N LEU A 66 -7.88 2.65 10.73
CA LEU A 66 -7.82 4.03 10.23
C LEU A 66 -9.17 4.49 9.65
N SER A 67 -10.29 3.92 10.14
CA SER A 67 -11.63 4.36 9.77
C SER A 67 -11.79 5.85 9.94
N GLY A 68 -12.34 6.53 8.93
CA GLY A 68 -12.49 7.99 8.91
C GLY A 68 -11.25 8.75 8.45
N ALA A 69 -10.10 8.09 8.27
CA ALA A 69 -8.94 8.71 7.66
C ALA A 69 -9.12 8.86 6.14
N VAL A 70 -8.42 9.85 5.57
CA VAL A 70 -8.37 10.10 4.13
C VAL A 70 -6.93 10.02 3.68
N LEU A 71 -6.67 9.20 2.65
CA LEU A 71 -5.35 9.06 2.05
C LEU A 71 -5.26 9.92 0.77
N TYR A 72 -4.19 10.67 0.64
CA TYR A 72 -3.82 11.43 -0.55
C TYR A 72 -2.50 10.91 -1.07
N THR A 73 -2.44 10.51 -2.32
CA THR A 73 -1.21 10.03 -2.96
C THR A 73 -0.98 10.72 -4.29
N SER A 74 0.29 10.88 -4.67
CA SER A 74 0.67 11.54 -5.92
C SER A 74 0.38 10.70 -7.17
N SER A 75 0.12 9.40 -7.00
CA SER A 75 -0.25 8.48 -8.08
C SER A 75 -1.32 7.50 -7.63
N GLU A 76 -2.06 6.95 -8.57
CA GLU A 76 -3.05 5.89 -8.34
C GLU A 76 -2.39 4.70 -7.61
N PRO A 77 -2.98 4.23 -6.49
CA PRO A 77 -2.40 3.13 -5.74
C PRO A 77 -2.35 1.83 -6.55
N CYS A 78 -1.21 1.16 -6.53
CA CYS A 78 -1.07 -0.19 -7.08
C CYS A 78 -1.91 -1.21 -6.29
N PRO A 79 -2.12 -2.45 -6.78
CA PRO A 79 -2.92 -3.46 -6.08
C PRO A 79 -2.50 -3.73 -4.64
N MET A 80 -1.19 -3.74 -4.35
CA MET A 80 -0.68 -3.91 -2.97
C MET A 80 -1.13 -2.75 -2.07
N CYS A 81 -0.95 -1.51 -2.52
CA CYS A 81 -1.31 -0.31 -1.75
C CYS A 81 -2.82 -0.18 -1.57
N LEU A 82 -3.59 -0.49 -2.62
CA LEU A 82 -5.05 -0.50 -2.54
C LEU A 82 -5.54 -1.52 -1.51
N SER A 83 -4.98 -2.73 -1.53
CA SER A 83 -5.29 -3.76 -0.54
C SER A 83 -4.91 -3.32 0.89
N ALA A 84 -3.76 -2.65 1.06
CA ALA A 84 -3.35 -2.10 2.35
C ALA A 84 -4.34 -1.04 2.87
N CYS A 85 -4.88 -0.18 2.00
CA CYS A 85 -5.93 0.77 2.37
C CYS A 85 -7.19 0.06 2.87
N VAL A 86 -7.61 -1.01 2.17
CA VAL A 86 -8.78 -1.83 2.57
C VAL A 86 -8.55 -2.46 3.94
N TRP A 87 -7.40 -3.08 4.18
CA TRP A 87 -7.05 -3.67 5.48
C TRP A 87 -6.97 -2.66 6.62
N ALA A 88 -6.60 -1.41 6.31
CA ALA A 88 -6.58 -0.32 7.28
C ALA A 88 -7.94 0.37 7.45
N ASN A 89 -9.02 -0.12 6.83
CA ASN A 89 -10.35 0.49 6.83
C ASN A 89 -10.40 1.92 6.26
N ILE A 90 -9.43 2.30 5.40
CA ILE A 90 -9.45 3.58 4.71
C ILE A 90 -10.42 3.48 3.53
N THR A 91 -11.52 4.23 3.58
CA THR A 91 -12.58 4.20 2.55
C THR A 91 -12.49 5.36 1.54
N LYS A 92 -11.59 6.30 1.76
CA LYS A 92 -11.44 7.46 0.88
C LYS A 92 -9.98 7.69 0.51
N VAL A 93 -9.69 7.55 -0.79
CA VAL A 93 -8.36 7.75 -1.39
C VAL A 93 -8.49 8.75 -2.52
N TYR A 94 -7.62 9.76 -2.52
CA TYR A 94 -7.46 10.70 -3.63
C TYR A 94 -6.07 10.55 -4.23
N TYR A 95 -5.99 10.49 -5.55
CA TYR A 95 -4.73 10.42 -6.27
C TYR A 95 -4.65 11.47 -7.38
N ALA A 96 -3.42 11.81 -7.80
CA ALA A 96 -3.18 12.79 -8.85
C ALA A 96 -2.94 12.14 -10.21
N ASN A 97 -1.82 11.42 -10.37
CA ASN A 97 -1.47 10.73 -11.62
C ASN A 97 -2.18 9.37 -11.70
N THR A 98 -2.53 8.96 -12.90
CA THR A 98 -3.15 7.64 -13.15
C THR A 98 -2.11 6.53 -13.20
N ALA A 99 -2.55 5.27 -13.09
CA ALA A 99 -1.70 4.09 -13.30
C ALA A 99 -1.06 4.07 -14.69
N VAL A 100 -1.76 4.56 -15.72
CA VAL A 100 -1.22 4.70 -17.08
C VAL A 100 -0.02 5.64 -17.10
N GLN A 101 -0.14 6.82 -16.48
CA GLN A 101 0.96 7.78 -16.39
C GLN A 101 2.16 7.24 -15.59
N ALA A 102 1.90 6.45 -14.53
CA ALA A 102 2.97 5.76 -13.81
C ALA A 102 3.64 4.69 -14.70
N GLY A 103 2.85 3.97 -15.50
CA GLY A 103 3.34 3.00 -16.48
C GLY A 103 4.24 3.62 -17.56
N ASP A 104 3.93 4.84 -18.01
CA ASP A 104 4.72 5.57 -19.03
C ASP A 104 6.14 5.89 -18.54
N ILE A 105 6.34 6.04 -17.24
CA ILE A 105 7.67 6.25 -16.63
C ILE A 105 8.30 4.95 -16.09
N GLY A 106 7.73 3.77 -16.43
CA GLY A 106 8.31 2.46 -16.15
C GLY A 106 7.72 1.72 -14.94
N PHE A 107 6.78 2.30 -14.18
CA PHE A 107 6.13 1.64 -13.04
C PHE A 107 4.82 0.98 -13.47
N LYS A 108 4.93 -0.21 -14.08
CA LYS A 108 3.81 -0.98 -14.61
C LYS A 108 3.29 -1.97 -13.60
N ASP A 109 2.02 -1.89 -13.26
CA ASP A 109 1.31 -2.79 -12.33
C ASP A 109 0.06 -3.47 -12.95
N ASP A 110 -0.25 -3.17 -14.20
CA ASP A 110 -1.38 -3.71 -14.95
C ASP A 110 -1.40 -5.25 -14.99
N HIS A 111 -0.23 -5.89 -15.11
CA HIS A 111 -0.08 -7.34 -15.08
C HIS A 111 -0.53 -7.96 -13.75
N ILE A 112 -0.37 -7.26 -12.62
CA ILE A 112 -0.86 -7.72 -11.32
C ILE A 112 -2.40 -7.72 -11.30
N TYR A 113 -3.02 -6.66 -11.82
CA TYR A 113 -4.49 -6.60 -11.96
C TYR A 113 -5.03 -7.71 -12.86
N GLN A 114 -4.37 -7.99 -13.99
CA GLN A 114 -4.76 -9.06 -14.92
C GLN A 114 -4.65 -10.43 -14.22
N TRP A 115 -3.57 -10.69 -13.51
CA TRP A 115 -3.37 -11.92 -12.76
C TRP A 115 -4.46 -12.13 -11.69
N LEU A 116 -4.80 -11.09 -10.94
CA LEU A 116 -5.86 -11.13 -9.94
C LEU A 116 -7.24 -11.37 -10.56
N LYS A 117 -7.48 -10.89 -11.79
CA LYS A 117 -8.71 -11.13 -12.56
C LYS A 117 -8.78 -12.53 -13.18
N GLY A 118 -7.73 -13.34 -13.05
CA GLY A 118 -7.70 -14.74 -13.47
C GLY A 118 -6.76 -15.06 -14.63
N ASP A 119 -6.16 -14.08 -15.29
CA ASP A 119 -5.14 -14.36 -16.32
C ASP A 119 -3.80 -14.71 -15.65
N LYS A 120 -3.61 -16.00 -15.41
CA LYS A 120 -2.41 -16.52 -14.75
C LYS A 120 -1.17 -16.56 -15.66
N SER A 121 -1.32 -16.26 -16.95
CA SER A 121 -0.21 -16.29 -17.91
C SER A 121 0.69 -15.07 -17.87
N VAL A 122 0.21 -13.97 -17.30
CA VAL A 122 0.92 -12.67 -17.28
C VAL A 122 2.06 -12.57 -16.25
N LEU A 123 2.11 -13.49 -15.30
CA LEU A 123 3.17 -13.57 -14.29
C LEU A 123 3.70 -15.01 -14.17
N THR A 124 4.99 -15.13 -13.84
CA THR A 124 5.63 -16.43 -13.54
C THR A 124 5.37 -16.90 -12.11
N LEU A 125 4.48 -16.24 -11.38
CA LEU A 125 4.12 -16.61 -10.01
C LEU A 125 3.26 -17.87 -10.01
N SER A 126 3.73 -18.95 -9.35
CA SER A 126 2.93 -20.12 -9.02
C SER A 126 2.30 -19.95 -7.63
N LEU A 127 1.04 -20.28 -7.52
CA LEU A 127 0.29 -20.32 -6.26
C LEU A 127 -0.36 -21.70 -6.14
N GLU A 128 0.19 -22.53 -5.26
CA GLU A 128 -0.21 -23.94 -5.11
C GLU A 128 -0.74 -24.20 -3.70
N HIS A 129 -1.84 -24.92 -3.62
CA HIS A 129 -2.44 -25.32 -2.35
C HIS A 129 -1.79 -26.62 -1.85
N HIS A 130 -1.16 -26.56 -0.68
CA HIS A 130 -0.61 -27.70 0.05
C HIS A 130 -1.37 -27.87 1.37
N PRO A 131 -2.37 -28.77 1.47
CA PRO A 131 -3.15 -28.98 2.68
C PRO A 131 -2.26 -29.38 3.87
N ASN A 132 -2.58 -28.90 5.07
CA ASN A 132 -1.84 -29.20 6.29
C ASN A 132 -2.77 -29.20 7.50
N GLU A 133 -2.94 -30.36 8.15
CA GLU A 133 -3.84 -30.53 9.30
C GLU A 133 -3.47 -29.60 10.49
N MET A 134 -2.17 -29.42 10.75
CA MET A 134 -1.75 -28.52 11.83
C MET A 134 -2.13 -27.06 11.56
N ALA A 135 -2.07 -26.62 10.29
CA ALA A 135 -2.53 -25.29 9.92
C ALA A 135 -4.04 -25.12 10.10
N GLU A 136 -4.83 -26.14 9.77
CA GLU A 136 -6.28 -26.15 10.01
C GLU A 136 -6.60 -26.10 11.51
N ASP A 137 -5.86 -26.85 12.33
CA ASP A 137 -6.05 -26.86 13.79
C ASP A 137 -5.70 -25.51 14.44
N VAL A 138 -4.67 -24.80 13.93
CA VAL A 138 -4.38 -23.44 14.38
C VAL A 138 -5.54 -22.51 14.08
N PHE A 139 -6.16 -22.60 12.89
CA PHE A 139 -7.33 -21.78 12.56
C PHE A 139 -8.54 -22.08 13.44
N LYS A 140 -8.82 -23.37 13.74
CA LYS A 140 -9.88 -23.76 14.65
C LYS A 140 -9.70 -23.17 16.04
N LYS A 141 -8.50 -23.33 16.62
CA LYS A 141 -8.16 -22.79 17.95
C LYS A 141 -8.20 -21.26 17.99
N TYR A 142 -7.70 -20.57 16.93
CA TYR A 142 -7.77 -19.12 16.85
C TYR A 142 -9.21 -18.60 16.81
N LYS A 143 -10.08 -19.29 16.04
CA LYS A 143 -11.51 -18.97 16.00
C LYS A 143 -12.18 -19.09 17.37
N GLU A 144 -11.79 -20.08 18.17
CA GLU A 144 -12.30 -20.27 19.54
C GLU A 144 -11.89 -19.13 20.49
N GLN A 145 -10.75 -18.47 20.24
CA GLN A 145 -10.29 -17.30 21.01
C GLN A 145 -11.14 -16.05 20.73
N GLY A 146 -11.88 -16.01 19.63
CA GLY A 146 -12.82 -14.95 19.28
C GLY A 146 -12.19 -13.60 18.90
N THR A 147 -10.86 -13.52 18.71
CA THR A 147 -10.16 -12.28 18.36
C THR A 147 -10.04 -12.16 16.85
N ILE A 148 -10.83 -11.28 16.23
CA ILE A 148 -10.72 -10.92 14.81
C ILE A 148 -10.42 -9.42 14.75
N TYR A 149 -9.39 -9.04 14.01
CA TYR A 149 -9.02 -7.64 13.76
C TYR A 149 -9.44 -7.20 12.36
#